data_e53f946466e8be0e5f9d331521708c1c
#
_entry.id   e53f946466e8be0e5f9d331521708c1c
#
_cell.length_a   1.000
_cell.length_b   1.000
_cell.length_c   1.000
_cell.angle_alpha   90.00
_cell.angle_beta   90.00
_cell.angle_gamma   90.00
#
_symmetry.space_group_name_H-M   'P 1'
#
loop_
_entity.id
_entity.type
_entity.pdbx_description
1 polymer ?
#
loop_
_entity_poly.entity_id
_entity_poly.type
_entity_poly.pdbx_seq_one_letter_code
_entity_poly.pdbx_strand_id
1 'polypeptide(L)'
;MKKLITCVLTMFCALTMQATDYSGKLNVIVKDMNLNVNQESNITVNKQNDGKYELIIKDFVFGGMPVGTIDVKDVDAVENGNLTNLTFDGPTTIQANSEGGGDLRETEVNITLNAVVGDNKLGADIVINAMGMDITVNFTSAGAYIPNSDFENFHEAKFEIYTTQEADHWHSFTSAHTTSFLYNTARRQKQSFESTDVRTTDEIIGEKCLLIKSALPLPNTPANGTVTTGRIQAGARKAKDTKNCAFLDLSYNEKDDKGDPFYTTFTAKPDAVEFWCRFKQGQNNLSSKYASIRAVITDGTYYQDPEDKTYSNIVAVAANKTIEGTDVWQKVTANF
;
A
#
# COMPACT_ATOMS: atom_id res chain seq x y z
N MET A 1 18.50 -71.21 3.87
CA MET A 1 17.66 -70.17 4.51
C MET A 1 18.39 -68.86 4.38
N LYS A 2 17.97 -68.02 3.43
CA LYS A 2 18.53 -66.67 3.21
C LYS A 2 17.68 -65.71 4.04
N LYS A 3 18.27 -65.04 5.03
CA LYS A 3 17.64 -63.96 5.81
C LYS A 3 17.69 -62.68 4.99
N LEU A 4 16.50 -62.21 4.58
CA LEU A 4 16.31 -60.92 3.94
C LEU A 4 16.31 -59.84 5.05
N ILE A 5 17.32 -58.99 5.06
CA ILE A 5 17.37 -57.83 5.94
C ILE A 5 16.72 -56.69 5.19
N THR A 6 15.50 -56.35 5.57
CA THR A 6 14.80 -55.18 5.06
C THR A 6 15.32 -53.94 5.83
N CYS A 7 16.14 -53.14 5.17
CA CYS A 7 16.59 -51.87 5.67
C CYS A 7 15.46 -50.83 5.43
N VAL A 8 14.74 -50.47 6.48
CA VAL A 8 13.77 -49.35 6.43
C VAL A 8 14.57 -48.05 6.51
N LEU A 9 14.76 -47.44 5.35
CA LEU A 9 15.36 -46.08 5.27
C LEU A 9 14.28 -45.07 5.67
N THR A 10 14.26 -44.69 6.92
CA THR A 10 13.49 -43.54 7.39
C THR A 10 14.12 -42.27 6.83
N MET A 11 13.53 -41.75 5.77
CA MET A 11 13.89 -40.45 5.20
C MET A 11 13.39 -39.37 6.18
N PHE A 12 14.26 -38.89 7.07
CA PHE A 12 14.03 -37.69 7.82
C PHE A 12 14.09 -36.52 6.80
N CYS A 13 12.92 -36.05 6.33
CA CYS A 13 12.84 -34.73 5.76
C CYS A 13 13.13 -33.74 6.90
N ALA A 14 14.37 -33.27 6.96
CA ALA A 14 14.67 -32.07 7.72
C ALA A 14 13.91 -30.94 7.04
N LEU A 15 12.79 -30.51 7.61
CA LEU A 15 12.11 -29.28 7.25
C LEU A 15 13.09 -28.15 7.65
N THR A 16 13.80 -27.63 6.66
CA THR A 16 14.66 -26.46 6.87
C THR A 16 13.74 -25.28 7.09
N MET A 17 13.80 -24.66 8.27
CA MET A 17 13.25 -23.34 8.50
C MET A 17 13.88 -22.40 7.46
N GLN A 18 13.06 -21.81 6.63
CA GLN A 18 13.55 -20.92 5.57
C GLN A 18 13.46 -19.50 6.07
N ALA A 19 14.58 -18.99 6.59
CA ALA A 19 14.77 -17.60 6.90
C ALA A 19 15.09 -16.83 5.60
N THR A 20 14.42 -15.72 5.37
CA THR A 20 14.73 -14.82 4.26
C THR A 20 14.97 -13.42 4.80
N ASP A 21 16.12 -12.84 4.46
CA ASP A 21 16.47 -11.48 4.81
C ASP A 21 16.09 -10.52 3.67
N TYR A 22 15.41 -9.46 4.02
CA TYR A 22 14.99 -8.39 3.12
C TYR A 22 15.70 -7.11 3.50
N SER A 23 16.58 -6.61 2.63
CA SER A 23 17.21 -5.30 2.79
C SER A 23 16.35 -4.24 2.10
N GLY A 24 16.16 -3.09 2.73
CA GLY A 24 15.31 -2.04 2.19
C GLY A 24 15.31 -0.77 3.02
N LYS A 25 14.37 0.10 2.72
CA LYS A 25 14.16 1.35 3.45
C LYS A 25 13.04 1.22 4.45
N LEU A 26 13.30 1.73 5.62
CA LEU A 26 12.37 1.81 6.72
C LEU A 26 12.08 3.28 6.99
N ASN A 27 10.81 3.67 6.88
CA ASN A 27 10.32 4.99 7.23
C ASN A 27 9.63 4.93 8.58
N VAL A 28 10.06 5.74 9.52
CA VAL A 28 9.50 5.81 10.88
C VAL A 28 8.84 7.15 11.09
N ILE A 29 7.57 7.13 11.46
CA ILE A 29 6.75 8.32 11.67
C ILE A 29 6.19 8.31 13.09
N VAL A 30 6.41 9.39 13.85
CA VAL A 30 5.75 9.64 15.14
C VAL A 30 5.05 10.97 15.06
N LYS A 31 3.73 10.92 14.94
CA LYS A 31 2.90 12.11 14.72
C LYS A 31 3.01 13.12 15.86
N ASP A 32 2.96 12.64 17.09
CA ASP A 32 2.98 13.50 18.29
C ASP A 32 4.30 14.26 18.47
N MET A 33 5.37 13.73 17.89
CA MET A 33 6.70 14.35 17.92
C MET A 33 7.06 15.11 16.63
N ASN A 34 6.16 15.13 15.64
CA ASN A 34 6.42 15.65 14.29
C ASN A 34 7.71 15.07 13.67
N LEU A 35 7.95 13.79 13.93
CA LEU A 35 9.14 13.07 13.48
C LEU A 35 8.81 12.20 12.27
N ASN A 36 9.64 12.31 11.23
CA ASN A 36 9.61 11.44 10.04
C ASN A 36 11.05 11.15 9.63
N VAL A 37 11.48 9.91 9.80
CA VAL A 37 12.86 9.49 9.58
C VAL A 37 12.90 8.32 8.61
N ASN A 38 13.78 8.40 7.63
CA ASN A 38 14.10 7.31 6.72
C ASN A 38 15.46 6.72 7.08
N GLN A 39 15.54 5.39 7.11
CA GLN A 39 16.78 4.66 7.35
C GLN A 39 16.85 3.37 6.53
N GLU A 40 18.04 2.91 6.22
CA GLU A 40 18.24 1.56 5.69
C GLU A 40 18.05 0.55 6.84
N SER A 41 17.41 -0.58 6.52
CA SER A 41 17.16 -1.62 7.52
C SER A 41 17.06 -2.99 6.85
N ASN A 42 17.22 -4.04 7.67
CA ASN A 42 17.00 -5.41 7.26
C ASN A 42 15.88 -6.01 8.11
N ILE A 43 14.93 -6.66 7.44
CA ILE A 43 13.89 -7.45 8.09
C ILE A 43 14.08 -8.92 7.71
N THR A 44 14.17 -9.77 8.72
CA THR A 44 14.20 -11.22 8.52
C THR A 44 12.79 -11.78 8.68
N VAL A 45 12.34 -12.58 7.73
CA VAL A 45 11.06 -13.29 7.79
C VAL A 45 11.33 -14.78 7.81
N ASN A 46 10.85 -15.47 8.85
CA ASN A 46 11.00 -16.90 9.07
C ASN A 46 9.65 -17.60 8.95
N LYS A 47 9.51 -18.59 8.06
CA LYS A 47 8.34 -19.47 8.05
C LYS A 47 8.53 -20.55 9.11
N GLN A 48 7.59 -20.68 10.04
CA GLN A 48 7.56 -21.66 11.11
C GLN A 48 6.95 -22.99 10.65
N ASN A 49 7.22 -24.06 11.40
CA ASN A 49 6.74 -25.42 11.05
C ASN A 49 5.21 -25.58 11.18
N ASP A 50 4.56 -24.73 11.95
CA ASP A 50 3.11 -24.69 12.18
C ASP A 50 2.34 -23.84 11.17
N GLY A 51 3.05 -23.27 10.18
CA GLY A 51 2.48 -22.39 9.15
C GLY A 51 2.42 -20.92 9.56
N LYS A 52 2.77 -20.58 10.79
CA LYS A 52 2.96 -19.20 11.23
C LYS A 52 4.27 -18.63 10.72
N TYR A 53 4.44 -17.34 10.88
CA TYR A 53 5.66 -16.64 10.53
C TYR A 53 6.22 -15.87 11.72
N GLU A 54 7.48 -15.55 11.64
CA GLU A 54 8.18 -14.66 12.57
C GLU A 54 8.82 -13.54 11.74
N LEU A 55 8.69 -12.31 12.21
CA LEU A 55 9.24 -11.12 11.56
C LEU A 55 10.17 -10.42 12.55
N ILE A 56 11.43 -10.26 12.15
CA ILE A 56 12.49 -9.72 13.02
C ILE A 56 13.09 -8.47 12.38
N ILE A 57 13.04 -7.35 13.10
CA ILE A 57 13.75 -6.11 12.77
C ILE A 57 14.91 -5.97 13.74
N LYS A 58 16.13 -6.26 13.27
CA LYS A 58 17.35 -6.16 14.11
C LYS A 58 17.83 -4.72 14.16
N ASP A 59 18.41 -4.37 15.31
CA ASP A 59 19.11 -3.10 15.51
C ASP A 59 18.25 -1.88 15.10
N PHE A 60 16.95 -1.94 15.45
CA PHE A 60 16.05 -0.85 15.16
C PHE A 60 16.51 0.43 15.85
N VAL A 61 16.62 1.50 15.08
CA VAL A 61 17.02 2.83 15.54
C VAL A 61 15.83 3.77 15.37
N PHE A 62 15.59 4.60 16.37
CA PHE A 62 14.54 5.59 16.36
C PHE A 62 15.10 6.98 16.68
N GLY A 63 15.02 7.91 15.71
CA GLY A 63 15.53 9.27 15.90
C GLY A 63 17.02 9.33 16.27
N GLY A 64 17.83 8.39 15.81
CA GLY A 64 19.26 8.26 16.17
C GLY A 64 19.53 7.51 17.49
N MET A 65 18.49 7.11 18.20
CA MET A 65 18.61 6.30 19.42
C MET A 65 18.44 4.81 19.09
N PRO A 66 19.36 3.93 19.50
CA PRO A 66 19.17 2.51 19.34
C PRO A 66 18.04 2.04 20.27
N VAL A 67 17.02 1.42 19.67
CA VAL A 67 15.85 0.90 20.39
C VAL A 67 16.06 -0.58 20.75
N GLY A 68 16.56 -1.36 19.79
CA GLY A 68 16.76 -2.78 20.00
C GLY A 68 16.21 -3.64 18.86
N THR A 69 16.01 -4.91 19.14
CA THR A 69 15.42 -5.86 18.19
C THR A 69 13.93 -6.01 18.46
N ILE A 70 13.13 -5.85 17.42
CA ILE A 70 11.71 -6.13 17.42
C ILE A 70 11.53 -7.52 16.82
N ASP A 71 10.98 -8.44 17.61
CA ASP A 71 10.74 -9.83 17.20
C ASP A 71 9.25 -10.14 17.36
N VAL A 72 8.55 -10.20 16.22
CA VAL A 72 7.12 -10.47 16.16
C VAL A 72 6.92 -11.94 15.80
N LYS A 73 6.46 -12.74 16.78
CA LYS A 73 6.19 -14.17 16.63
C LYS A 73 4.72 -14.45 16.36
N ASP A 74 4.44 -15.68 15.96
CA ASP A 74 3.08 -16.17 15.73
C ASP A 74 2.28 -15.34 14.71
N VAL A 75 2.98 -14.74 13.74
CA VAL A 75 2.37 -13.94 12.67
C VAL A 75 1.49 -14.84 11.80
N ASP A 76 0.23 -14.46 11.63
CA ASP A 76 -0.70 -15.16 10.75
C ASP A 76 -0.32 -14.98 9.29
N ALA A 77 -0.54 -16.01 8.48
CA ALA A 77 -0.20 -15.99 7.07
C ALA A 77 -1.33 -16.53 6.20
N VAL A 78 -1.60 -15.79 5.12
CA VAL A 78 -2.53 -16.21 4.06
C VAL A 78 -1.77 -16.22 2.75
N GLU A 79 -1.57 -17.42 2.20
CA GLU A 79 -0.90 -17.59 0.90
C GLU A 79 -1.87 -17.27 -0.24
N ASN A 80 -1.44 -16.45 -1.19
CA ASN A 80 -2.21 -16.02 -2.35
C ASN A 80 -1.32 -16.08 -3.61
N GLY A 81 -1.29 -17.23 -4.25
CA GLY A 81 -0.39 -17.47 -5.38
C GLY A 81 1.08 -17.32 -4.97
N ASN A 82 1.79 -16.37 -5.58
CA ASN A 82 3.21 -16.09 -5.27
C ASN A 82 3.37 -15.11 -4.11
N LEU A 83 2.29 -14.62 -3.53
CA LEU A 83 2.30 -13.67 -2.42
C LEU A 83 1.83 -14.34 -1.15
N THR A 84 2.37 -13.92 -0.03
CA THR A 84 1.92 -14.29 1.30
C THR A 84 1.60 -13.02 2.08
N ASN A 85 0.35 -12.86 2.45
CA ASN A 85 -0.08 -11.78 3.35
C ASN A 85 0.20 -12.21 4.78
N LEU A 86 0.87 -11.37 5.53
CA LEU A 86 1.24 -11.58 6.92
C LEU A 86 0.49 -10.57 7.78
N THR A 87 -0.16 -11.03 8.85
CA THR A 87 -0.88 -10.16 9.77
C THR A 87 -0.60 -10.53 11.22
N PHE A 88 -0.50 -9.52 12.07
CA PHE A 88 -0.37 -9.70 13.52
C PHE A 88 -1.01 -8.50 14.23
N ASP A 89 -1.68 -8.77 15.33
CA ASP A 89 -2.22 -7.74 16.22
C ASP A 89 -2.13 -8.24 17.66
N GLY A 90 -1.24 -7.66 18.45
CA GLY A 90 -1.04 -8.09 19.82
C GLY A 90 0.24 -7.57 20.48
N PRO A 91 0.49 -8.02 21.72
CA PRO A 91 1.67 -7.64 22.46
C PRO A 91 2.92 -8.37 21.95
N THR A 92 4.05 -7.66 21.94
CA THR A 92 5.39 -8.21 21.74
C THR A 92 6.39 -7.50 22.63
N THR A 93 7.59 -8.06 22.75
CA THR A 93 8.66 -7.48 23.56
C THR A 93 9.78 -6.98 22.67
N ILE A 94 10.13 -5.70 22.80
CA ILE A 94 11.34 -5.16 22.20
C ILE A 94 12.52 -5.56 23.09
N GLN A 95 13.49 -6.27 22.51
CA GLN A 95 14.72 -6.67 23.20
C GLN A 95 15.77 -5.57 23.07
N ALA A 96 16.22 -5.02 24.18
CA ALA A 96 17.24 -3.99 24.18
C ALA A 96 18.58 -4.52 23.63
N ASN A 97 19.27 -3.72 22.82
CA ASN A 97 20.60 -4.05 22.34
C ASN A 97 21.62 -3.89 23.47
N SER A 98 22.43 -4.93 23.71
CA SER A 98 23.45 -4.94 24.74
C SER A 98 24.65 -4.01 24.47
N GLU A 99 24.78 -3.46 23.24
CA GLU A 99 25.93 -2.65 22.82
C GLU A 99 25.74 -1.12 22.91
N GLY A 100 24.50 -0.67 23.06
CA GLY A 100 24.22 0.76 23.12
C GLY A 100 23.93 1.25 24.53
N GLY A 101 24.90 1.48 25.38
CA GLY A 101 24.92 2.09 26.73
C GLY A 101 23.68 2.80 27.31
N GLY A 102 22.50 2.53 26.83
CA GLY A 102 21.22 2.99 27.31
C GLY A 102 20.49 1.87 28.04
N ASP A 103 19.96 2.18 29.21
CA ASP A 103 19.21 1.30 30.11
C ASP A 103 17.81 0.97 29.56
N LEU A 104 17.72 0.63 28.25
CA LEU A 104 16.48 0.17 27.65
C LEU A 104 16.27 -1.29 28.07
N ARG A 105 15.44 -1.45 29.09
CA ARG A 105 14.94 -2.77 29.51
C ARG A 105 14.02 -3.33 28.43
N GLU A 106 13.86 -4.63 28.41
CA GLU A 106 12.78 -5.28 27.65
C GLU A 106 11.49 -4.50 27.86
N THR A 107 10.91 -4.02 26.75
CA THR A 107 9.71 -3.19 26.79
C THR A 107 8.60 -3.90 26.04
N GLU A 108 7.50 -4.18 26.74
CA GLU A 108 6.29 -4.69 26.12
C GLU A 108 5.60 -3.58 25.35
N VAL A 109 5.23 -3.85 24.11
CA VAL A 109 4.51 -2.94 23.20
C VAL A 109 3.42 -3.70 22.48
N ASN A 110 2.39 -3.00 22.05
CA ASN A 110 1.40 -3.58 21.14
C ASN A 110 1.79 -3.26 19.70
N ILE A 111 1.74 -4.27 18.85
CA ILE A 111 2.06 -4.15 17.43
C ILE A 111 0.85 -4.58 16.60
N THR A 112 0.50 -3.74 15.61
CA THR A 112 -0.34 -4.13 14.49
C THR A 112 0.54 -4.20 13.26
N LEU A 113 0.65 -5.37 12.63
CA LEU A 113 1.47 -5.64 11.45
C LEU A 113 0.59 -6.07 10.29
N ASN A 114 0.80 -5.42 9.14
CA ASN A 114 0.33 -5.88 7.84
C ASN A 114 1.53 -5.96 6.90
N ALA A 115 1.83 -7.12 6.35
CA ALA A 115 2.95 -7.27 5.44
C ALA A 115 2.63 -8.21 4.28
N VAL A 116 3.32 -8.01 3.17
CA VAL A 116 3.22 -8.85 1.98
C VAL A 116 4.62 -9.33 1.59
N VAL A 117 4.76 -10.64 1.47
CA VAL A 117 5.98 -11.32 1.03
C VAL A 117 5.74 -11.99 -0.32
N GLY A 118 6.64 -11.83 -1.27
CA GLY A 118 6.58 -12.53 -2.55
C GLY A 118 7.78 -12.20 -3.45
N ASP A 119 8.21 -13.16 -4.25
CA ASP A 119 9.29 -13.02 -5.25
C ASP A 119 10.55 -12.33 -4.71
N ASN A 120 10.99 -12.70 -3.50
CA ASN A 120 12.11 -12.08 -2.77
C ASN A 120 11.88 -10.61 -2.40
N LYS A 121 10.65 -10.20 -2.21
CA LYS A 121 10.23 -8.83 -1.88
C LYS A 121 9.41 -8.83 -0.60
N LEU A 122 9.56 -7.79 0.21
CA LEU A 122 8.78 -7.54 1.41
C LEU A 122 8.31 -6.09 1.45
N GLY A 123 7.03 -5.89 1.63
CA GLY A 123 6.44 -4.64 2.07
C GLY A 123 5.80 -4.86 3.42
N ALA A 124 5.99 -3.95 4.37
CA ALA A 124 5.38 -4.05 5.69
C ALA A 124 4.96 -2.69 6.23
N ASP A 125 3.73 -2.64 6.74
CA ASP A 125 3.19 -1.54 7.51
C ASP A 125 3.02 -2.01 8.96
N ILE A 126 3.67 -1.33 9.88
CA ILE A 126 3.73 -1.70 11.29
C ILE A 126 3.33 -0.48 12.12
N VAL A 127 2.36 -0.64 13.00
CA VAL A 127 2.04 0.34 14.02
C VAL A 127 2.48 -0.22 15.36
N ILE A 128 3.33 0.53 16.04
CA ILE A 128 3.83 0.18 17.38
C ILE A 128 3.22 1.16 18.36
N ASN A 129 2.39 0.67 19.27
CA ASN A 129 1.90 1.47 20.37
C ASN A 129 2.81 1.28 21.58
N ALA A 130 3.58 2.30 21.90
CA ALA A 130 4.55 2.32 22.99
C ALA A 130 4.41 3.60 23.81
N MET A 131 4.33 3.48 25.13
CA MET A 131 4.28 4.62 26.07
C MET A 131 3.16 5.64 25.74
N GLY A 132 2.06 5.18 25.14
CA GLY A 132 0.94 6.04 24.74
C GLY A 132 1.18 6.81 23.44
N MET A 133 2.22 6.49 22.68
CA MET A 133 2.51 7.04 21.36
C MET A 133 2.31 5.99 20.28
N ASP A 134 1.77 6.40 19.13
CA ASP A 134 1.71 5.57 17.92
C ASP A 134 2.93 5.86 17.04
N ILE A 135 3.75 4.83 16.86
CA ILE A 135 4.90 4.84 15.97
C ILE A 135 4.51 4.07 14.72
N THR A 136 4.40 4.73 13.59
CA THR A 136 4.17 4.07 12.31
C THR A 136 5.49 3.77 11.63
N VAL A 137 5.69 2.52 11.24
CA VAL A 137 6.88 2.04 10.56
C VAL A 137 6.47 1.42 9.23
N ASN A 138 6.95 1.98 8.13
CA ASN A 138 6.73 1.43 6.80
C ASN A 138 8.06 0.90 6.27
N PHE A 139 8.10 -0.36 5.88
CA PHE A 139 9.27 -0.99 5.28
C PHE A 139 9.00 -1.36 3.83
N THR A 140 9.97 -1.08 2.97
CA THR A 140 9.93 -1.52 1.58
C THR A 140 11.30 -2.09 1.21
N SER A 141 11.33 -3.39 0.94
CA SER A 141 12.53 -4.01 0.37
C SER A 141 12.76 -3.53 -1.06
N ALA A 142 13.86 -3.90 -1.65
CA ALA A 142 14.24 -3.56 -3.03
C ALA A 142 13.28 -4.15 -4.10
N GLY A 143 12.02 -4.26 -3.79
CA GLY A 143 10.97 -4.69 -4.71
C GLY A 143 9.64 -4.09 -4.30
N ALA A 144 9.05 -3.40 -5.17
CA ALA A 144 7.89 -2.55 -5.12
C ALA A 144 6.73 -3.02 -4.24
N TYR A 145 6.46 -2.34 -3.17
CA TYR A 145 5.21 -2.38 -2.45
C TYR A 145 4.56 -1.00 -2.46
N ILE A 146 3.29 -0.95 -2.86
CA ILE A 146 2.45 0.24 -2.71
C ILE A 146 1.55 -0.02 -1.51
N PRO A 147 1.55 0.82 -0.47
CA PRO A 147 0.73 0.62 0.73
C PRO A 147 -0.73 0.36 0.39
N ASN A 148 -1.34 -0.62 1.08
CA ASN A 148 -2.73 -1.04 0.90
C ASN A 148 -3.10 -1.31 -0.57
N SER A 149 -2.19 -1.91 -1.33
CA SER A 149 -2.43 -2.26 -2.73
C SER A 149 -3.39 -3.46 -2.90
N ASP A 150 -3.67 -4.16 -1.82
CA ASP A 150 -4.69 -5.20 -1.69
C ASP A 150 -6.09 -4.64 -1.44
N PHE A 151 -6.19 -3.35 -1.04
CA PHE A 151 -7.45 -2.65 -0.73
C PHE A 151 -8.25 -3.29 0.40
N GLU A 152 -7.60 -3.80 1.41
CA GLU A 152 -8.28 -4.36 2.59
C GLU A 152 -8.63 -3.32 3.66
N ASN A 153 -7.91 -2.19 3.68
CA ASN A 153 -8.09 -1.14 4.67
C ASN A 153 -8.77 0.10 4.08
N PHE A 154 -9.77 0.62 4.78
CA PHE A 154 -10.55 1.78 4.37
C PHE A 154 -10.78 2.74 5.53
N HIS A 155 -10.91 4.00 5.21
CA HIS A 155 -11.33 5.03 6.15
C HIS A 155 -12.45 5.88 5.57
N GLU A 156 -13.17 6.59 6.45
CA GLU A 156 -14.18 7.55 6.05
C GLU A 156 -13.51 8.87 5.67
N ALA A 157 -13.62 9.23 4.39
CA ALA A 157 -13.19 10.53 3.88
C ALA A 157 -14.37 11.49 3.86
N LYS A 158 -14.16 12.74 4.32
CA LYS A 158 -15.20 13.75 4.50
C LYS A 158 -14.92 15.03 3.73
N PHE A 159 -15.97 15.58 3.18
CA PHE A 159 -15.98 16.94 2.71
C PHE A 159 -17.32 17.59 3.03
N GLU A 160 -17.33 18.59 3.90
CA GLU A 160 -18.55 19.19 4.45
C GLU A 160 -19.43 18.12 5.11
N ILE A 161 -20.67 17.92 4.61
CA ILE A 161 -21.61 16.90 5.07
C ILE A 161 -21.54 15.58 4.26
N TYR A 162 -20.69 15.53 3.25
CA TYR A 162 -20.57 14.40 2.33
C TYR A 162 -19.44 13.48 2.78
N THR A 163 -19.73 12.19 2.82
CA THR A 163 -18.77 11.16 3.20
C THR A 163 -18.69 10.07 2.16
N THR A 164 -17.51 9.49 1.99
CA THR A 164 -17.27 8.29 1.18
C THR A 164 -16.24 7.41 1.87
N GLN A 165 -16.01 6.21 1.36
CA GLN A 165 -14.93 5.35 1.81
C GLN A 165 -13.76 5.50 0.85
N GLU A 166 -12.60 5.90 1.34
CA GLU A 166 -11.34 5.84 0.60
C GLU A 166 -10.50 4.69 1.12
N ALA A 167 -9.87 3.96 0.22
CA ALA A 167 -8.87 2.98 0.63
C ALA A 167 -7.66 3.74 1.19
N ASP A 168 -7.09 3.25 2.29
CA ASP A 168 -5.95 3.89 2.94
C ASP A 168 -4.81 4.11 1.94
N HIS A 169 -4.18 5.27 1.96
CA HIS A 169 -3.17 5.75 1.00
C HIS A 169 -3.66 5.97 -0.44
N TRP A 170 -4.96 5.83 -0.72
CA TRP A 170 -5.54 6.04 -2.04
C TRP A 170 -6.66 7.07 -1.99
N HIS A 171 -6.49 8.17 -2.68
CA HIS A 171 -7.30 9.37 -2.57
C HIS A 171 -8.23 9.53 -3.77
N SER A 172 -9.48 9.85 -3.50
CA SER A 172 -10.51 10.13 -4.49
C SER A 172 -10.79 11.64 -4.64
N PHE A 173 -11.85 11.99 -5.37
CA PHE A 173 -12.30 13.37 -5.47
C PHE A 173 -12.76 13.96 -4.12
N THR A 174 -13.11 13.18 -3.13
CA THR A 174 -13.51 13.70 -1.81
C THR A 174 -12.33 14.41 -1.14
N SER A 175 -11.13 13.83 -1.21
CA SER A 175 -9.88 14.41 -0.70
C SER A 175 -9.20 15.39 -1.65
N ALA A 176 -9.82 15.68 -2.81
CA ALA A 176 -9.20 16.50 -3.85
C ALA A 176 -8.88 17.93 -3.39
N HIS A 177 -7.86 18.51 -3.98
CA HIS A 177 -7.64 19.95 -3.96
C HIS A 177 -8.53 20.63 -5.01
N THR A 178 -9.11 21.80 -4.68
CA THR A 178 -9.93 22.57 -5.60
C THR A 178 -9.42 24.00 -5.70
N THR A 179 -9.41 24.56 -6.91
CA THR A 179 -8.96 25.94 -7.16
C THR A 179 -10.06 26.97 -6.99
N SER A 180 -11.32 26.52 -6.87
CA SER A 180 -12.49 27.38 -6.69
C SER A 180 -13.59 26.61 -5.99
N PHE A 181 -14.44 27.34 -5.23
CA PHE A 181 -15.61 26.76 -4.57
C PHE A 181 -16.60 26.09 -5.55
N LEU A 182 -16.61 26.49 -6.81
CA LEU A 182 -17.45 25.89 -7.84
C LEU A 182 -17.08 24.43 -8.10
N TYR A 183 -15.79 24.07 -7.93
CA TYR A 183 -15.30 22.72 -8.15
C TYR A 183 -15.45 21.81 -6.92
N ASN A 184 -15.87 22.36 -5.79
CA ASN A 184 -16.27 21.58 -4.62
C ASN A 184 -17.43 20.62 -4.91
N THR A 185 -18.19 20.86 -5.98
CA THR A 185 -19.20 19.92 -6.45
C THR A 185 -18.62 18.54 -6.78
N ALA A 186 -17.38 18.46 -7.26
CA ALA A 186 -16.69 17.19 -7.50
C ALA A 186 -16.38 16.46 -6.18
N ARG A 187 -15.95 17.20 -5.14
CA ARG A 187 -15.67 16.64 -3.82
C ARG A 187 -16.91 16.10 -3.10
N ARG A 188 -18.09 16.61 -3.44
CA ARG A 188 -19.39 16.19 -2.88
C ARG A 188 -19.93 14.90 -3.52
N GLN A 189 -19.28 14.40 -4.57
CA GLN A 189 -19.69 13.16 -5.25
C GLN A 189 -19.01 11.96 -4.59
N LYS A 190 -19.82 10.96 -4.26
CA LYS A 190 -19.28 9.69 -3.77
C LYS A 190 -18.78 8.87 -4.96
N GLN A 191 -17.47 8.74 -5.08
CA GLN A 191 -16.84 8.05 -6.21
C GLN A 191 -15.99 6.86 -5.79
N SER A 192 -15.64 6.77 -4.53
CA SER A 192 -14.86 5.68 -3.94
C SER A 192 -15.67 4.95 -2.88
N PHE A 193 -15.60 3.62 -2.85
CA PHE A 193 -16.38 2.78 -1.94
C PHE A 193 -15.59 1.53 -1.59
N GLU A 194 -15.72 1.10 -0.33
CA GLU A 194 -15.41 -0.28 0.05
C GLU A 194 -16.42 -1.23 -0.62
N SER A 195 -15.95 -2.36 -1.10
CA SER A 195 -16.79 -3.40 -1.70
C SER A 195 -16.29 -4.78 -1.30
N THR A 196 -17.22 -5.71 -1.08
CA THR A 196 -16.95 -7.13 -0.86
C THR A 196 -17.17 -7.96 -2.13
N ASP A 197 -17.38 -7.33 -3.28
CA ASP A 197 -17.52 -8.00 -4.57
C ASP A 197 -16.13 -8.31 -5.15
N VAL A 198 -15.39 -9.15 -4.46
CA VAL A 198 -14.04 -9.55 -4.78
C VAL A 198 -13.98 -10.60 -5.87
N ARG A 199 -12.79 -10.82 -6.44
CA ARG A 199 -12.55 -11.89 -7.40
C ARG A 199 -12.73 -13.25 -6.74
N THR A 200 -13.60 -14.10 -7.30
CA THR A 200 -13.73 -15.48 -6.88
C THR A 200 -12.68 -16.34 -7.61
N THR A 201 -11.91 -17.10 -6.85
CA THR A 201 -10.84 -17.96 -7.35
C THR A 201 -10.57 -19.06 -6.31
N ASP A 202 -9.84 -20.10 -6.70
CA ASP A 202 -9.34 -21.12 -5.76
C ASP A 202 -8.18 -20.59 -4.89
N GLU A 203 -7.62 -19.43 -5.26
CA GLU A 203 -6.63 -18.72 -4.46
C GLU A 203 -7.34 -17.96 -3.34
N ILE A 204 -6.71 -17.89 -2.19
CA ILE A 204 -7.16 -17.01 -1.11
C ILE A 204 -6.80 -15.58 -1.52
N ILE A 205 -7.82 -14.76 -1.71
CA ILE A 205 -7.69 -13.32 -1.91
C ILE A 205 -8.34 -12.62 -0.70
N GLY A 206 -8.08 -11.32 -0.56
CA GLY A 206 -8.69 -10.52 0.50
C GLY A 206 -10.23 -10.53 0.48
N GLU A 207 -10.82 -9.96 1.49
CA GLU A 207 -12.27 -9.88 1.67
C GLU A 207 -12.86 -8.64 1.01
N LYS A 208 -12.02 -7.65 0.67
CA LYS A 208 -12.42 -6.35 0.17
C LYS A 208 -11.77 -5.99 -1.15
N CYS A 209 -12.36 -5.04 -1.84
CA CYS A 209 -11.80 -4.40 -3.02
C CYS A 209 -12.27 -2.96 -3.11
N LEU A 210 -11.53 -2.16 -3.87
CA LEU A 210 -11.87 -0.78 -4.14
C LEU A 210 -12.87 -0.68 -5.30
N LEU A 211 -14.05 -0.13 -5.05
CA LEU A 211 -15.05 0.17 -6.06
C LEU A 211 -15.00 1.67 -6.41
N ILE A 212 -14.76 1.97 -7.69
CA ILE A 212 -14.67 3.33 -8.20
C ILE A 212 -15.82 3.60 -9.15
N LYS A 213 -16.54 4.70 -8.96
CA LYS A 213 -17.68 5.10 -9.81
C LYS A 213 -17.50 6.50 -10.38
N SER A 214 -17.84 6.66 -11.66
CA SER A 214 -18.02 7.99 -12.25
C SER A 214 -19.24 8.69 -11.66
N ALA A 215 -19.25 10.01 -11.66
CA ALA A 215 -20.35 10.84 -11.17
C ALA A 215 -20.67 12.00 -12.09
N LEU A 216 -21.78 12.68 -11.84
CA LEU A 216 -22.21 13.89 -12.55
C LEU A 216 -22.26 15.06 -11.56
N PRO A 217 -21.13 15.69 -11.23
CA PRO A 217 -21.09 16.81 -10.29
C PRO A 217 -21.89 18.03 -10.77
N LEU A 218 -22.06 18.18 -12.07
CA LEU A 218 -22.89 19.17 -12.72
C LEU A 218 -23.67 18.52 -13.87
N PRO A 219 -24.84 19.05 -14.28
CA PRO A 219 -25.58 18.54 -15.44
C PRO A 219 -24.68 18.46 -16.68
N ASN A 220 -24.68 17.32 -17.34
CA ASN A 220 -23.89 17.05 -18.55
C ASN A 220 -22.35 17.25 -18.37
N THR A 221 -21.85 17.17 -17.15
CA THR A 221 -20.41 17.31 -16.86
C THR A 221 -19.98 16.09 -16.06
N PRO A 222 -19.58 15.00 -16.75
CA PRO A 222 -19.12 13.81 -16.05
C PRO A 222 -17.75 14.04 -15.38
N ALA A 223 -17.59 13.51 -14.18
CA ALA A 223 -16.31 13.31 -13.52
C ALA A 223 -16.01 11.82 -13.51
N ASN A 224 -14.89 11.44 -14.05
CA ASN A 224 -14.45 10.04 -14.00
C ASN A 224 -14.28 9.62 -12.55
N GLY A 225 -14.64 8.36 -12.24
CA GLY A 225 -14.19 7.75 -11.00
C GLY A 225 -12.68 7.62 -11.06
N THR A 226 -11.98 8.23 -10.13
CA THR A 226 -10.52 8.27 -10.11
C THR A 226 -10.02 8.14 -8.69
N VAL A 227 -8.97 7.35 -8.51
CA VAL A 227 -8.19 7.27 -7.29
C VAL A 227 -6.70 7.36 -7.62
N THR A 228 -5.92 7.85 -6.69
CA THR A 228 -4.48 8.03 -6.85
C THR A 228 -3.78 7.93 -5.49
N THR A 229 -2.54 7.49 -5.46
CA THR A 229 -1.66 7.60 -4.29
C THR A 229 -1.12 9.02 -4.09
N GLY A 230 -1.28 9.89 -5.09
CA GLY A 230 -1.08 11.33 -4.98
C GLY A 230 -2.36 12.07 -4.58
N ARG A 231 -2.54 13.28 -5.05
CA ARG A 231 -3.75 14.09 -4.82
C ARG A 231 -4.46 14.40 -6.13
N ILE A 232 -5.77 14.43 -6.13
CA ILE A 232 -6.56 14.88 -7.27
C ILE A 232 -6.76 16.39 -7.20
N GLN A 233 -6.58 17.08 -8.31
CA GLN A 233 -6.99 18.47 -8.47
C GLN A 233 -8.27 18.52 -9.32
N ALA A 234 -9.26 19.23 -8.81
CA ALA A 234 -10.46 19.58 -9.56
C ALA A 234 -10.45 21.11 -9.80
N GLY A 235 -10.05 21.51 -11.00
CA GLY A 235 -9.80 22.92 -11.34
C GLY A 235 -10.51 23.43 -12.58
N ALA A 236 -11.23 22.57 -13.34
CA ALA A 236 -11.92 22.96 -14.55
C ALA A 236 -13.18 22.13 -14.80
N ARG A 237 -14.14 22.71 -15.54
CA ARG A 237 -15.38 22.05 -15.91
C ARG A 237 -15.20 20.96 -16.98
N LYS A 238 -14.22 21.13 -17.87
CA LYS A 238 -13.95 20.16 -18.92
C LYS A 238 -13.07 19.06 -18.36
N ALA A 239 -13.51 17.80 -18.43
CA ALA A 239 -12.79 16.66 -17.86
C ALA A 239 -11.34 16.51 -18.37
N LYS A 240 -11.07 16.90 -19.61
CA LYS A 240 -9.74 16.84 -20.24
C LYS A 240 -8.89 18.10 -20.05
N ASP A 241 -9.35 19.05 -19.24
CA ASP A 241 -8.59 20.25 -18.95
C ASP A 241 -7.39 19.87 -18.05
N THR A 242 -6.21 20.41 -18.33
CA THR A 242 -4.99 20.17 -17.57
C THR A 242 -5.06 20.63 -16.11
N LYS A 243 -6.06 21.45 -15.77
CA LYS A 243 -6.38 21.80 -14.39
C LYS A 243 -7.10 20.70 -13.61
N ASN A 244 -7.56 19.64 -14.29
CA ASN A 244 -8.08 18.43 -13.65
C ASN A 244 -7.01 17.34 -13.80
N CYS A 245 -6.36 16.99 -12.72
CA CYS A 245 -5.22 16.08 -12.75
C CYS A 245 -5.08 15.33 -11.42
N ALA A 246 -4.37 14.22 -11.46
CA ALA A 246 -3.66 13.76 -10.27
C ALA A 246 -2.31 14.49 -10.22
N PHE A 247 -1.84 14.86 -9.05
CA PHE A 247 -0.58 15.58 -8.89
C PHE A 247 0.16 15.13 -7.64
N LEU A 248 1.46 15.36 -7.66
CA LEU A 248 2.37 15.19 -6.55
C LEU A 248 3.02 16.54 -6.24
N ASP A 249 2.88 17.00 -5.02
CA ASP A 249 3.54 18.21 -4.54
C ASP A 249 3.91 18.05 -3.06
N LEU A 250 5.17 17.77 -2.78
CA LEU A 250 5.67 17.56 -1.42
C LEU A 250 5.77 18.86 -0.60
N SER A 251 5.51 20.02 -1.20
CA SER A 251 5.43 21.28 -0.46
C SER A 251 4.12 21.41 0.33
N TYR A 252 3.08 20.63 -0.01
CA TYR A 252 1.85 20.55 0.75
C TYR A 252 2.03 19.62 1.96
N ASN A 253 1.88 20.17 3.16
CA ASN A 253 1.89 19.41 4.41
C ASN A 253 0.49 18.90 4.80
N GLU A 254 -0.49 19.06 3.91
CA GLU A 254 -1.84 18.57 4.15
C GLU A 254 -1.86 17.04 4.13
N LYS A 255 -2.78 16.49 4.90
CA LYS A 255 -3.02 15.05 5.03
C LYS A 255 -4.48 14.77 4.76
N ASP A 256 -4.79 13.52 4.44
CA ASP A 256 -6.17 13.05 4.36
C ASP A 256 -6.82 12.92 5.76
N ASP A 257 -8.07 12.47 5.81
CA ASP A 257 -8.82 12.33 7.05
C ASP A 257 -8.28 11.22 7.98
N LYS A 258 -7.51 10.29 7.47
CA LYS A 258 -6.79 9.29 8.27
C LYS A 258 -5.46 9.83 8.81
N GLY A 259 -4.92 10.84 8.18
CA GLY A 259 -3.63 11.45 8.48
C GLY A 259 -2.51 10.94 7.58
N ASP A 260 -2.83 10.30 6.46
CA ASP A 260 -1.85 9.88 5.47
C ASP A 260 -1.47 11.03 4.54
N PRO A 261 -0.21 11.08 4.06
CA PRO A 261 0.23 12.09 3.12
C PRO A 261 -0.32 11.81 1.73
N PHE A 262 -0.46 12.86 0.90
CA PHE A 262 -0.87 12.76 -0.49
C PHE A 262 0.28 12.35 -1.42
N TYR A 263 1.08 11.38 -0.99
CA TYR A 263 2.15 10.78 -1.78
C TYR A 263 2.50 9.40 -1.24
N THR A 264 3.14 8.60 -2.08
CA THR A 264 3.72 7.32 -1.69
C THR A 264 5.19 7.31 -2.04
N THR A 265 6.04 7.02 -1.07
CA THR A 265 7.47 6.81 -1.31
C THR A 265 7.67 5.45 -1.95
N PHE A 266 8.44 5.43 -3.04
CA PHE A 266 8.71 4.23 -3.78
C PHE A 266 10.21 4.12 -4.06
N THR A 267 10.84 3.03 -3.63
CA THR A 267 12.30 2.89 -3.66
C THR A 267 12.80 1.80 -4.60
N ALA A 268 11.88 1.07 -5.23
CA ALA A 268 12.21 -0.02 -6.12
C ALA A 268 12.31 0.40 -7.58
N LYS A 269 12.90 -0.45 -8.40
CA LYS A 269 12.93 -0.37 -9.85
C LYS A 269 12.06 -1.49 -10.44
N PRO A 270 10.75 -1.26 -10.59
CA PRO A 270 9.83 -2.27 -11.11
C PRO A 270 9.95 -2.43 -12.61
N ASP A 271 9.59 -3.60 -13.11
CA ASP A 271 9.44 -3.86 -14.55
C ASP A 271 8.01 -3.57 -15.01
N ALA A 272 7.02 -3.76 -14.14
CA ALA A 272 5.61 -3.56 -14.46
C ALA A 272 4.77 -3.25 -13.23
N VAL A 273 3.57 -2.71 -13.45
CA VAL A 273 2.45 -2.69 -12.51
C VAL A 273 1.42 -3.71 -12.98
N GLU A 274 1.00 -4.59 -12.09
CA GLU A 274 -0.04 -5.56 -12.35
C GLU A 274 -1.18 -5.41 -11.33
N PHE A 275 -2.42 -5.58 -11.79
CA PHE A 275 -3.58 -5.58 -10.91
C PHE A 275 -4.74 -6.32 -11.55
N TRP A 276 -5.69 -6.76 -10.73
CA TRP A 276 -6.95 -7.32 -11.18
C TRP A 276 -8.02 -6.24 -11.14
N CYS A 277 -8.80 -6.16 -12.20
CA CYS A 277 -9.94 -5.25 -12.24
C CYS A 277 -11.12 -5.85 -13.00
N ARG A 278 -12.29 -5.27 -12.72
CA ARG A 278 -13.51 -5.47 -13.50
C ARG A 278 -14.07 -4.09 -13.83
N PHE A 279 -14.18 -3.79 -15.10
CA PHE A 279 -14.63 -2.49 -15.55
C PHE A 279 -15.97 -2.62 -16.26
N LYS A 280 -16.94 -1.85 -15.81
CA LYS A 280 -18.23 -1.69 -16.48
C LYS A 280 -18.35 -0.28 -17.01
N GLN A 281 -18.52 -0.15 -18.33
CA GLN A 281 -18.75 1.13 -18.95
C GLN A 281 -20.05 1.77 -18.41
N GLY A 282 -19.98 3.05 -18.07
CA GLY A 282 -21.16 3.82 -17.69
C GLY A 282 -22.17 3.93 -18.82
N GLN A 283 -23.42 4.20 -18.47
CA GLN A 283 -24.49 4.37 -19.44
C GLN A 283 -24.31 5.68 -20.19
N ASN A 284 -24.62 5.65 -21.49
CA ASN A 284 -24.69 6.74 -22.46
C ASN A 284 -23.35 7.16 -23.10
N ASN A 285 -23.46 8.05 -24.09
CA ASN A 285 -22.35 8.59 -24.88
C ASN A 285 -21.44 9.58 -24.14
N LEU A 286 -21.69 9.85 -22.87
CA LEU A 286 -20.82 10.68 -22.02
C LEU A 286 -19.67 9.86 -21.39
N SER A 287 -19.80 8.53 -21.41
CA SER A 287 -18.83 7.62 -20.77
C SER A 287 -17.62 7.37 -21.66
N SER A 288 -16.45 7.25 -21.06
CA SER A 288 -15.30 6.67 -21.76
C SER A 288 -15.55 5.20 -22.07
N LYS A 289 -15.12 4.75 -23.24
CA LYS A 289 -15.19 3.35 -23.64
C LYS A 289 -14.23 2.48 -22.81
N TYR A 290 -13.15 3.06 -22.33
CA TYR A 290 -12.05 2.37 -21.64
C TYR A 290 -11.82 2.95 -20.26
N ALA A 291 -11.41 2.09 -19.34
CA ALA A 291 -10.71 2.52 -18.14
C ALA A 291 -9.21 2.64 -18.42
N SER A 292 -8.48 3.26 -17.52
CA SER A 292 -7.03 3.43 -17.66
C SER A 292 -6.33 3.39 -16.32
N ILE A 293 -5.08 2.95 -16.33
CA ILE A 293 -4.12 3.11 -15.24
C ILE A 293 -2.89 3.85 -15.75
N ARG A 294 -2.30 4.64 -14.88
CA ARG A 294 -1.00 5.24 -15.08
C ARG A 294 -0.22 5.22 -13.77
N ALA A 295 0.97 4.67 -13.79
CA ALA A 295 1.92 4.73 -12.69
C ALA A 295 3.11 5.60 -13.15
N VAL A 296 3.47 6.58 -12.34
CA VAL A 296 4.58 7.48 -12.61
C VAL A 296 5.50 7.50 -11.39
N ILE A 297 6.77 7.19 -11.62
CA ILE A 297 7.81 7.30 -10.62
C ILE A 297 8.58 8.58 -10.89
N THR A 298 8.67 9.43 -9.89
CA THR A 298 9.38 10.72 -9.97
C THR A 298 10.52 10.77 -8.95
N ASP A 299 11.34 11.79 -9.02
CA ASP A 299 12.38 12.08 -8.03
C ASP A 299 11.85 12.74 -6.75
N GLY A 300 10.53 12.85 -6.61
CA GLY A 300 9.86 13.47 -5.47
C GLY A 300 9.56 14.96 -5.64
N THR A 301 9.93 15.58 -6.74
CA THR A 301 9.55 16.97 -7.05
C THR A 301 8.16 17.03 -7.69
N TYR A 302 7.64 18.24 -7.91
CA TYR A 302 6.29 18.45 -8.44
C TYR A 302 6.04 17.70 -9.75
N TYR A 303 4.92 17.01 -9.81
CA TYR A 303 4.42 16.32 -10.99
C TYR A 303 2.90 16.49 -11.12
N GLN A 304 2.41 16.64 -12.34
CA GLN A 304 0.99 16.75 -12.65
C GLN A 304 0.62 15.79 -13.79
N ASP A 305 -0.47 15.05 -13.63
CA ASP A 305 -1.03 14.16 -14.64
C ASP A 305 -2.47 14.59 -14.99
N PRO A 306 -2.90 14.67 -16.26
CA PRO A 306 -2.14 14.39 -17.48
C PRO A 306 -1.04 15.41 -17.75
N GLU A 307 0.04 14.94 -18.35
CA GLU A 307 1.17 15.79 -18.69
C GLU A 307 0.79 16.77 -19.80
N ASP A 308 0.75 18.03 -19.47
CA ASP A 308 0.72 19.13 -20.45
C ASP A 308 2.11 19.74 -20.66
N LYS A 309 3.10 19.25 -19.91
CA LYS A 309 4.50 19.67 -19.90
C LYS A 309 5.41 18.45 -19.88
N THR A 310 6.63 18.66 -20.32
CA THR A 310 7.69 17.69 -20.10
C THR A 310 8.30 17.94 -18.72
N TYR A 311 8.23 16.94 -17.87
CA TYR A 311 8.83 16.96 -16.53
C TYR A 311 10.15 16.21 -16.56
N SER A 312 11.22 16.88 -16.17
CA SER A 312 12.57 16.29 -16.12
C SER A 312 12.77 15.34 -14.92
N ASN A 313 11.86 15.37 -13.98
CA ASN A 313 11.87 14.57 -12.75
C ASN A 313 11.19 13.20 -12.88
N ILE A 314 10.69 12.87 -14.06
CA ILE A 314 10.09 11.54 -14.30
C ILE A 314 11.21 10.52 -14.46
N VAL A 315 11.18 9.50 -13.58
CA VAL A 315 12.14 8.39 -13.61
C VAL A 315 11.60 7.25 -14.46
N ALA A 316 10.31 6.90 -14.32
CA ALA A 316 9.69 5.85 -15.09
C ALA A 316 8.16 6.06 -15.20
N VAL A 317 7.58 5.52 -16.26
CA VAL A 317 6.13 5.58 -16.51
C VAL A 317 5.64 4.24 -17.02
N ALA A 318 4.60 3.70 -16.39
CA ALA A 318 3.82 2.59 -16.90
C ALA A 318 2.37 3.04 -17.12
N ALA A 319 1.76 2.69 -18.24
CA ALA A 319 0.39 3.06 -18.53
C ALA A 319 -0.35 2.02 -19.37
N ASN A 320 -1.61 1.77 -19.03
CA ASN A 320 -2.56 1.11 -19.91
C ASN A 320 -3.81 1.99 -20.04
N LYS A 321 -4.08 2.46 -21.24
CA LYS A 321 -5.15 3.45 -21.55
C LYS A 321 -6.40 2.81 -22.14
N THR A 322 -6.41 1.49 -22.35
CA THR A 322 -7.44 0.79 -23.10
C THR A 322 -7.95 -0.45 -22.38
N ILE A 323 -8.21 -0.33 -21.07
CA ILE A 323 -8.79 -1.42 -20.29
C ILE A 323 -10.25 -1.53 -20.71
N GLU A 324 -10.59 -2.64 -21.37
CA GLU A 324 -11.91 -2.88 -21.89
C GLU A 324 -12.92 -3.24 -20.80
N GLY A 325 -14.18 -2.91 -21.04
CA GLY A 325 -15.28 -3.29 -20.16
C GLY A 325 -15.54 -4.79 -20.23
N THR A 326 -15.61 -5.44 -19.08
CA THR A 326 -15.96 -6.85 -18.94
C THR A 326 -16.68 -7.09 -17.61
N ASP A 327 -17.62 -8.02 -17.60
CA ASP A 327 -18.32 -8.44 -16.38
C ASP A 327 -17.50 -9.44 -15.54
N VAL A 328 -16.33 -9.87 -16.02
CA VAL A 328 -15.41 -10.75 -15.29
C VAL A 328 -14.15 -10.01 -14.88
N TRP A 329 -13.52 -10.50 -13.83
CA TRP A 329 -12.21 -10.00 -13.39
C TRP A 329 -11.13 -10.30 -14.44
N GLN A 330 -10.34 -9.30 -14.76
CA GLN A 330 -9.23 -9.40 -15.70
C GLN A 330 -7.93 -8.91 -15.06
N LYS A 331 -6.84 -9.62 -15.35
CA LYS A 331 -5.50 -9.16 -14.97
C LYS A 331 -5.02 -8.13 -15.99
N VAL A 332 -4.59 -7.00 -15.53
CA VAL A 332 -4.06 -5.90 -16.34
C VAL A 332 -2.61 -5.67 -15.98
N THR A 333 -1.76 -5.58 -16.98
CA THR A 333 -0.33 -5.28 -16.84
C THR A 333 -0.01 -3.98 -17.56
N ALA A 334 0.82 -3.15 -16.94
CA ALA A 334 1.39 -1.96 -17.55
C ALA A 334 2.91 -1.97 -17.28
N ASN A 335 3.72 -2.03 -18.33
CA ASN A 335 5.19 -2.10 -18.23
C ASN A 335 5.79 -0.69 -18.13
N PHE A 336 6.87 -0.57 -17.34
CA PHE A 336 7.71 0.63 -17.20
C PHE A 336 8.74 0.78 -18.32
#